data_556e88f4b14e9f7799e2c0166de2ffda
#
_entry.id   556e88f4b14e9f7799e2c0166de2ffda
#
_cell.length_a   1.000
_cell.length_b   1.000
_cell.length_c   1.000
_cell.angle_alpha   90.00
_cell.angle_beta   90.00
_cell.angle_gamma   90.00
#
_symmetry.space_group_name_H-M   'P 1'
#
loop_
_entity.id
_entity.type
_entity.pdbx_description
1 polymer ?
#
loop_
_entity_poly.entity_id
_entity_poly.type
_entity_poly.pdbx_seq_one_letter_code
_entity_poly.pdbx_strand_id
1 'polypeptide(L)'
;MSNNYALITGASSGIGLEIAKCLAEKKYNVILTARSEKKLIQFSSEISQNYGVKSDYIKCDLSEIDAPKILYDFCESNHYQIDVLINNAGYALTDLFHISPMEDEEKFLRVLSTSVIALTKIFLPKMMKNGHGNIMIVSSVAAYAPPSSIQSLYGPVKTFMNRFSESLNAVYNKHKIYSTALCPGYTVTNFHTASGVQNEMDNVPAFLKKSARRIAIEGVEGMLNNKKVVVPTKTWKFIVFLLKIVPKKVFDILSSFLAPGRYE
;
A
#
# COMPACT_ATOMS: atom_id res chain seq x y z
N MET A 1 -23.57 16.82 -3.83
CA MET A 1 -22.49 16.01 -3.20
C MET A 1 -21.73 15.31 -4.31
N SER A 2 -20.42 15.40 -4.34
CA SER A 2 -19.61 14.71 -5.37
C SER A 2 -19.82 13.21 -5.26
N ASN A 3 -19.98 12.52 -6.38
CA ASN A 3 -20.10 11.05 -6.41
C ASN A 3 -18.73 10.37 -6.50
N ASN A 4 -17.69 11.07 -6.04
CA ASN A 4 -16.30 10.62 -6.11
C ASN A 4 -15.98 9.71 -4.93
N TYR A 5 -15.69 8.46 -5.23
CA TYR A 5 -15.34 7.47 -4.22
C TYR A 5 -13.88 7.06 -4.30
N ALA A 6 -13.32 6.78 -3.14
CA ALA A 6 -12.05 6.10 -2.99
C ALA A 6 -12.28 4.67 -2.49
N LEU A 7 -11.76 3.68 -3.18
CA LEU A 7 -11.73 2.28 -2.73
C LEU A 7 -10.38 2.01 -2.08
N ILE A 8 -10.37 1.59 -0.81
CA ILE A 8 -9.14 1.39 -0.02
C ILE A 8 -9.05 -0.07 0.44
N THR A 9 -8.02 -0.77 -0.01
CA THR A 9 -7.74 -2.13 0.43
C THR A 9 -6.89 -2.15 1.70
N GLY A 10 -7.11 -3.14 2.58
CA GLY A 10 -6.42 -3.22 3.87
C GLY A 10 -6.78 -2.08 4.82
N ALA A 11 -8.02 -1.58 4.77
CA ALA A 11 -8.48 -0.39 5.48
C ALA A 11 -8.87 -0.64 6.95
N SER A 12 -8.69 -1.86 7.48
CA SER A 12 -9.06 -2.19 8.87
C SER A 12 -8.02 -1.78 9.92
N SER A 13 -6.88 -1.19 9.51
CA SER A 13 -5.83 -0.72 10.43
C SER A 13 -4.73 0.05 9.68
N GLY A 14 -3.81 0.63 10.46
CA GLY A 14 -2.53 1.14 9.97
C GLY A 14 -2.64 2.20 8.88
N ILE A 15 -1.78 2.07 7.86
CA ILE A 15 -1.68 3.06 6.77
C ILE A 15 -2.98 3.14 5.98
N GLY A 16 -3.65 2.03 5.68
CA GLY A 16 -4.89 2.02 4.90
C GLY A 16 -6.04 2.76 5.58
N LEU A 17 -6.21 2.54 6.90
CA LEU A 17 -7.21 3.28 7.69
C LEU A 17 -6.91 4.78 7.73
N GLU A 18 -5.65 5.15 7.93
CA GLU A 18 -5.26 6.55 7.99
C GLU A 18 -5.36 7.24 6.61
N ILE A 19 -5.11 6.52 5.50
CA ILE A 19 -5.39 7.02 4.14
C ILE A 19 -6.89 7.27 3.95
N ALA A 20 -7.75 6.34 4.40
CA ALA A 20 -9.20 6.51 4.32
C ALA A 20 -9.66 7.78 5.07
N LYS A 21 -9.15 8.00 6.29
CA LYS A 21 -9.41 9.23 7.06
C LYS A 21 -8.91 10.49 6.34
N CYS A 22 -7.68 10.46 5.79
CA CYS A 22 -7.14 11.60 5.03
C CYS A 22 -7.98 11.95 3.80
N LEU A 23 -8.49 10.93 3.08
CA LEU A 23 -9.36 11.15 1.93
C LEU A 23 -10.73 11.68 2.35
N ALA A 24 -11.29 11.18 3.45
CA ALA A 24 -12.53 11.68 4.03
C ALA A 24 -12.43 13.15 4.49
N GLU A 25 -11.30 13.58 5.07
CA GLU A 25 -10.99 14.98 5.36
C GLU A 25 -11.02 15.86 4.10
N LYS A 26 -10.59 15.32 2.98
CA LYS A 26 -10.63 15.97 1.67
C LYS A 26 -11.97 15.81 0.94
N LYS A 27 -12.99 15.31 1.65
CA LYS A 27 -14.37 15.17 1.18
C LYS A 27 -14.58 14.12 0.08
N TYR A 28 -13.68 13.14 -0.04
CA TYR A 28 -13.96 11.93 -0.79
C TYR A 28 -14.89 11.01 0.03
N ASN A 29 -15.85 10.41 -0.63
CA ASN A 29 -16.53 9.26 -0.09
C ASN A 29 -15.57 8.06 -0.09
N VAL A 30 -15.70 7.13 0.84
CA VAL A 30 -14.75 6.03 0.98
C VAL A 30 -15.44 4.67 1.04
N ILE A 31 -14.81 3.68 0.44
CA ILE A 31 -15.20 2.27 0.53
C ILE A 31 -14.02 1.52 1.15
N LEU A 32 -14.26 0.95 2.32
CA LEU A 32 -13.26 0.24 3.09
C LEU A 32 -13.35 -1.26 2.80
N THR A 33 -12.21 -1.90 2.45
CA THR A 33 -12.20 -3.35 2.32
C THR A 33 -11.03 -4.00 3.07
N ALA A 34 -11.32 -5.08 3.77
CA ALA A 34 -10.38 -5.93 4.49
C ALA A 34 -11.07 -7.24 4.92
N ARG A 35 -10.34 -8.12 5.61
CA ARG A 35 -10.88 -9.39 6.13
C ARG A 35 -11.71 -9.23 7.40
N SER A 36 -11.41 -8.21 8.24
CA SER A 36 -12.09 -8.01 9.54
C SER A 36 -13.33 -7.13 9.40
N GLU A 37 -14.47 -7.76 9.18
CA GLU A 37 -15.76 -7.09 9.02
C GLU A 37 -16.11 -6.20 10.22
N LYS A 38 -15.93 -6.68 11.45
CA LYS A 38 -16.21 -5.92 12.67
C LYS A 38 -15.48 -4.57 12.70
N LYS A 39 -14.19 -4.55 12.31
CA LYS A 39 -13.41 -3.30 12.23
C LYS A 39 -13.88 -2.41 11.09
N LEU A 40 -14.28 -2.98 9.94
CA LEU A 40 -14.79 -2.22 8.81
C LEU A 40 -16.09 -1.49 9.18
N ILE A 41 -17.04 -2.18 9.84
CA ILE A 41 -18.29 -1.58 10.32
C ILE A 41 -17.99 -0.40 11.25
N GLN A 42 -17.13 -0.62 12.25
CA GLN A 42 -16.75 0.42 13.20
C GLN A 42 -16.16 1.63 12.50
N PHE A 43 -15.12 1.43 11.68
CA PHE A 43 -14.40 2.55 11.06
C PHE A 43 -15.21 3.25 9.96
N SER A 44 -16.06 2.52 9.23
CA SER A 44 -16.98 3.14 8.28
C SER A 44 -17.94 4.10 8.97
N SER A 45 -18.53 3.67 10.11
CA SER A 45 -19.39 4.53 10.93
C SER A 45 -18.64 5.74 11.49
N GLU A 46 -17.47 5.53 12.08
CA GLU A 46 -16.63 6.61 12.62
C GLU A 46 -16.24 7.64 11.55
N ILE A 47 -15.85 7.20 10.36
CA ILE A 47 -15.48 8.09 9.26
C ILE A 47 -16.68 8.90 8.80
N SER A 48 -17.82 8.26 8.61
CA SER A 48 -19.04 8.94 8.18
C SER A 48 -19.45 10.04 9.18
N GLN A 49 -19.43 9.72 10.47
CA GLN A 49 -19.79 10.65 11.54
C GLN A 49 -18.80 11.80 11.69
N ASN A 50 -17.50 11.52 11.68
CA ASN A 50 -16.48 12.52 11.96
C ASN A 50 -16.21 13.46 10.79
N TYR A 51 -16.37 12.99 9.54
CA TYR A 51 -15.99 13.77 8.35
C TYR A 51 -17.18 14.21 7.49
N GLY A 52 -18.40 13.70 7.78
CA GLY A 52 -19.61 14.05 7.03
C GLY A 52 -19.57 13.61 5.56
N VAL A 53 -18.94 12.48 5.28
CA VAL A 53 -18.87 11.84 3.96
C VAL A 53 -19.62 10.51 3.99
N LYS A 54 -19.98 9.99 2.81
CA LYS A 54 -20.45 8.60 2.73
C LYS A 54 -19.26 7.66 2.93
N SER A 55 -19.43 6.70 3.82
CA SER A 55 -18.45 5.65 4.05
C SER A 55 -19.17 4.31 4.01
N ASP A 56 -18.72 3.41 3.18
CA ASP A 56 -19.25 2.06 3.05
C ASP A 56 -18.12 1.05 3.20
N TYR A 57 -18.47 -0.22 3.30
CA TYR A 57 -17.48 -1.27 3.47
C TYR A 57 -17.91 -2.58 2.79
N ILE A 58 -16.92 -3.39 2.47
CA ILE A 58 -17.11 -4.76 2.02
C ILE A 58 -16.02 -5.65 2.60
N LYS A 59 -16.40 -6.74 3.26
CA LYS A 59 -15.47 -7.79 3.67
C LYS A 59 -14.98 -8.54 2.44
N CYS A 60 -13.67 -8.57 2.24
CA CYS A 60 -13.07 -9.31 1.13
C CYS A 60 -11.65 -9.76 1.50
N ASP A 61 -11.29 -10.98 1.11
CA ASP A 61 -9.92 -11.51 1.23
C ASP A 61 -9.24 -11.46 -0.14
N LEU A 62 -8.21 -10.64 -0.28
CA LEU A 62 -7.47 -10.49 -1.54
C LEU A 62 -6.55 -11.67 -1.86
N SER A 63 -6.47 -12.68 -1.00
CA SER A 63 -5.83 -13.96 -1.33
C SER A 63 -6.71 -14.83 -2.23
N GLU A 64 -8.01 -14.53 -2.33
CA GLU A 64 -8.93 -15.23 -3.20
C GLU A 64 -8.87 -14.68 -4.64
N ILE A 65 -9.01 -15.59 -5.63
CA ILE A 65 -8.82 -15.26 -7.04
C ILE A 65 -9.89 -14.33 -7.59
N ASP A 66 -11.11 -14.44 -7.10
CA ASP A 66 -12.28 -13.68 -7.52
C ASP A 66 -12.49 -12.38 -6.74
N ALA A 67 -11.67 -12.14 -5.70
CA ALA A 67 -11.76 -10.94 -4.86
C ALA A 67 -11.80 -9.62 -5.64
N PRO A 68 -10.97 -9.39 -6.68
CA PRO A 68 -11.05 -8.17 -7.47
C PRO A 68 -12.40 -8.00 -8.19
N LYS A 69 -12.97 -9.12 -8.68
CA LYS A 69 -14.29 -9.10 -9.33
C LYS A 69 -15.41 -8.81 -8.34
N ILE A 70 -15.38 -9.43 -7.17
CA ILE A 70 -16.34 -9.18 -6.08
C ILE A 70 -16.34 -7.69 -5.69
N LEU A 71 -15.16 -7.09 -5.52
CA LEU A 71 -15.05 -5.66 -5.19
C LEU A 71 -15.58 -4.76 -6.31
N TYR A 72 -15.31 -5.10 -7.56
CA TYR A 72 -15.82 -4.34 -8.69
C TYR A 72 -17.35 -4.44 -8.80
N ASP A 73 -17.91 -5.65 -8.73
CA ASP A 73 -19.34 -5.90 -8.82
C ASP A 73 -20.09 -5.17 -7.67
N PHE A 74 -19.53 -5.16 -6.47
CA PHE A 74 -20.06 -4.38 -5.35
C PHE A 74 -20.12 -2.88 -5.67
N CYS A 75 -19.05 -2.32 -6.22
CA CYS A 75 -19.03 -0.91 -6.59
C CYS A 75 -20.01 -0.58 -7.71
N GLU A 76 -20.15 -1.46 -8.71
CA GLU A 76 -21.12 -1.28 -9.80
C GLU A 76 -22.56 -1.37 -9.33
N SER A 77 -22.88 -2.38 -8.52
CA SER A 77 -24.25 -2.60 -7.99
C SER A 77 -24.73 -1.44 -7.12
N ASN A 78 -23.83 -0.74 -6.44
CA ASN A 78 -24.11 0.42 -5.63
C ASN A 78 -23.91 1.76 -6.38
N HIS A 79 -23.61 1.72 -7.67
CA HIS A 79 -23.39 2.89 -8.51
C HIS A 79 -22.27 3.83 -7.97
N TYR A 80 -21.22 3.26 -7.37
CA TYR A 80 -20.08 4.01 -6.88
C TYR A 80 -19.10 4.33 -8.02
N GLN A 81 -18.83 5.61 -8.24
CA GLN A 81 -17.80 6.06 -9.17
C GLN A 81 -16.45 6.07 -8.45
N ILE A 82 -15.59 5.12 -8.78
CA ILE A 82 -14.27 5.01 -8.18
C ILE A 82 -13.27 5.88 -8.95
N ASP A 83 -12.92 7.02 -8.38
CA ASP A 83 -11.91 7.94 -8.92
C ASP A 83 -10.54 7.75 -8.28
N VAL A 84 -10.52 7.12 -7.09
CA VAL A 84 -9.29 6.83 -6.35
C VAL A 84 -9.26 5.35 -5.96
N LEU A 85 -8.22 4.65 -6.38
CA LEU A 85 -7.96 3.25 -6.01
C LEU A 85 -6.69 3.17 -5.15
N ILE A 86 -6.84 2.74 -3.89
CA ILE A 86 -5.73 2.57 -2.95
C ILE A 86 -5.44 1.09 -2.75
N ASN A 87 -4.43 0.60 -3.42
CA ASN A 87 -3.88 -0.74 -3.26
C ASN A 87 -2.90 -0.74 -2.08
N ASN A 88 -3.42 -0.93 -0.87
CA ASN A 88 -2.65 -0.87 0.37
C ASN A 88 -2.54 -2.23 1.08
N ALA A 89 -3.46 -3.15 0.88
CA ALA A 89 -3.43 -4.45 1.54
C ALA A 89 -2.07 -5.15 1.38
N GLY A 90 -1.58 -5.74 2.45
CA GLY A 90 -0.33 -6.47 2.44
C GLY A 90 0.04 -6.98 3.83
N TYR A 91 0.93 -7.94 3.87
CA TYR A 91 1.52 -8.52 5.06
C TYR A 91 2.94 -9.01 4.74
N ALA A 92 3.64 -9.55 5.71
CA ALA A 92 4.95 -10.16 5.52
C ALA A 92 4.91 -11.62 5.98
N LEU A 93 5.71 -12.47 5.37
CA LEU A 93 5.99 -13.83 5.83
C LEU A 93 7.22 -13.79 6.73
N THR A 94 7.24 -14.62 7.76
CA THR A 94 8.33 -14.67 8.76
C THR A 94 9.27 -15.84 8.55
N ASP A 95 8.79 -16.90 7.91
CA ASP A 95 9.55 -18.10 7.71
C ASP A 95 10.64 -17.92 6.64
N LEU A 96 11.72 -18.66 6.80
CA LEU A 96 12.75 -18.73 5.76
C LEU A 96 12.15 -19.37 4.51
N PHE A 97 12.55 -18.89 3.34
CA PHE A 97 11.95 -19.26 2.06
C PHE A 97 11.89 -20.76 1.79
N HIS A 98 12.90 -21.53 2.24
CA HIS A 98 12.93 -22.99 2.06
C HIS A 98 12.05 -23.76 3.06
N ILE A 99 11.49 -23.07 4.08
CA ILE A 99 10.63 -23.65 5.11
C ILE A 99 9.17 -23.26 4.86
N SER A 100 8.91 -22.06 4.36
CA SER A 100 7.56 -21.58 4.11
C SER A 100 6.83 -22.46 3.09
N PRO A 101 5.55 -22.84 3.35
CA PRO A 101 4.75 -23.56 2.38
C PRO A 101 4.55 -22.73 1.10
N MET A 102 4.64 -23.38 -0.07
CA MET A 102 4.43 -22.69 -1.35
C MET A 102 3.04 -22.01 -1.44
N GLU A 103 2.04 -22.60 -0.81
CA GLU A 103 0.69 -22.01 -0.73
C GLU A 103 0.68 -20.62 -0.06
N ASP A 104 1.48 -20.44 0.99
CA ASP A 104 1.59 -19.15 1.68
C ASP A 104 2.33 -18.12 0.84
N GLU A 105 3.38 -18.52 0.10
CA GLU A 105 4.07 -17.67 -0.87
C GLU A 105 3.13 -17.25 -2.02
N GLU A 106 2.30 -18.16 -2.51
CA GLU A 106 1.31 -17.87 -3.55
C GLU A 106 0.24 -16.87 -3.05
N LYS A 107 -0.31 -17.08 -1.85
CA LYS A 107 -1.23 -16.15 -1.20
C LYS A 107 -0.58 -14.78 -0.99
N PHE A 108 0.66 -14.76 -0.54
CA PHE A 108 1.43 -13.54 -0.37
C PHE A 108 1.58 -12.78 -1.69
N LEU A 109 2.03 -13.45 -2.76
CA LEU A 109 2.15 -12.87 -4.09
C LEU A 109 0.79 -12.40 -4.62
N ARG A 110 -0.27 -13.14 -4.35
CA ARG A 110 -1.62 -12.75 -4.74
C ARG A 110 -2.04 -11.44 -4.09
N VAL A 111 -1.90 -11.32 -2.78
CA VAL A 111 -2.31 -10.10 -2.06
C VAL A 111 -1.46 -8.89 -2.45
N LEU A 112 -0.13 -9.05 -2.57
CA LEU A 112 0.78 -7.91 -2.78
C LEU A 112 1.02 -7.57 -4.24
N SER A 113 0.64 -8.45 -5.18
CA SER A 113 0.97 -8.31 -6.59
C SER A 113 -0.24 -8.54 -7.50
N THR A 114 -0.72 -9.78 -7.65
CA THR A 114 -1.71 -10.09 -8.68
C THR A 114 -3.07 -9.47 -8.42
N SER A 115 -3.50 -9.32 -7.15
CA SER A 115 -4.72 -8.60 -6.81
C SER A 115 -4.61 -7.10 -7.14
N VAL A 116 -3.44 -6.50 -6.90
CA VAL A 116 -3.16 -5.10 -7.26
C VAL A 116 -3.28 -4.88 -8.76
N ILE A 117 -2.69 -5.79 -9.55
CA ILE A 117 -2.79 -5.77 -11.03
C ILE A 117 -4.25 -5.93 -11.47
N ALA A 118 -4.96 -6.92 -10.91
CA ALA A 118 -6.34 -7.23 -11.28
C ALA A 118 -7.29 -6.09 -10.93
N LEU A 119 -7.21 -5.51 -9.73
CA LEU A 119 -7.99 -4.34 -9.32
C LEU A 119 -7.70 -3.15 -10.22
N THR A 120 -6.43 -2.86 -10.46
CA THR A 120 -6.05 -1.77 -11.37
C THR A 120 -6.66 -2.00 -12.76
N LYS A 121 -6.53 -3.21 -13.31
CA LYS A 121 -7.01 -3.56 -14.65
C LYS A 121 -8.54 -3.45 -14.78
N ILE A 122 -9.29 -3.81 -13.74
CA ILE A 122 -10.76 -3.83 -13.80
C ILE A 122 -11.36 -2.41 -13.63
N PHE A 123 -10.74 -1.54 -12.79
CA PHE A 123 -11.22 -0.17 -12.59
C PHE A 123 -10.72 0.84 -13.63
N LEU A 124 -9.56 0.59 -14.25
CA LEU A 124 -8.91 1.49 -15.19
C LEU A 124 -9.79 1.92 -16.38
N PRO A 125 -10.54 1.01 -17.06
CA PRO A 125 -11.38 1.40 -18.19
C PRO A 125 -12.45 2.45 -17.82
N LYS A 126 -13.01 2.36 -16.62
CA LYS A 126 -14.01 3.31 -16.14
C LYS A 126 -13.39 4.67 -15.78
N MET A 127 -12.21 4.66 -15.15
CA MET A 127 -11.42 5.87 -14.93
C MET A 127 -11.06 6.55 -16.26
N MET A 128 -10.66 5.78 -17.28
CA MET A 128 -10.39 6.32 -18.63
C MET A 128 -11.63 6.95 -19.26
N LYS A 129 -12.79 6.29 -19.16
CA LYS A 129 -14.06 6.83 -19.65
C LYS A 129 -14.44 8.13 -18.96
N ASN A 130 -14.16 8.25 -17.65
CA ASN A 130 -14.44 9.45 -16.85
C ASN A 130 -13.40 10.57 -17.09
N GLY A 131 -12.27 10.26 -17.75
CA GLY A 131 -11.21 11.20 -18.06
C GLY A 131 -10.36 11.64 -16.87
N HIS A 132 -10.40 10.91 -15.76
CA HIS A 132 -9.54 11.12 -14.58
C HIS A 132 -9.50 9.89 -13.68
N GLY A 133 -8.43 9.74 -12.92
CA GLY A 133 -8.27 8.70 -11.91
C GLY A 133 -6.93 8.77 -11.20
N ASN A 134 -6.92 8.45 -9.92
CA ASN A 134 -5.72 8.31 -9.12
C ASN A 134 -5.59 6.90 -8.57
N ILE A 135 -4.43 6.29 -8.79
CA ILE A 135 -4.11 4.96 -8.27
C ILE A 135 -2.93 5.12 -7.31
N MET A 136 -3.08 4.67 -6.08
CA MET A 136 -1.96 4.55 -5.15
C MET A 136 -1.62 3.08 -4.94
N ILE A 137 -0.34 2.74 -5.05
CA ILE A 137 0.18 1.42 -4.69
C ILE A 137 1.09 1.61 -3.48
N VAL A 138 0.69 1.05 -2.34
CA VAL A 138 1.51 1.10 -1.12
C VAL A 138 2.62 0.06 -1.26
N SER A 139 3.77 0.55 -1.65
CA SER A 139 5.02 -0.17 -1.77
C SER A 139 5.80 -0.14 -0.43
N SER A 140 7.10 0.04 -0.48
CA SER A 140 8.00 0.14 0.68
C SER A 140 9.35 0.72 0.27
N VAL A 141 10.12 1.26 1.21
CA VAL A 141 11.56 1.51 1.02
C VAL A 141 12.34 0.23 0.78
N ALA A 142 11.79 -0.94 1.14
CA ALA A 142 12.36 -2.26 0.80
C ALA A 142 12.55 -2.46 -0.72
N ALA A 143 11.80 -1.72 -1.55
CA ALA A 143 12.01 -1.71 -3.00
C ALA A 143 13.36 -1.13 -3.44
N TYR A 144 14.06 -0.45 -2.55
CA TYR A 144 15.39 0.16 -2.78
C TYR A 144 16.49 -0.46 -1.93
N ALA A 145 16.10 -1.20 -0.88
CA ALA A 145 17.02 -1.84 0.02
C ALA A 145 17.69 -3.07 -0.63
N PRO A 146 18.88 -3.49 -0.14
CA PRO A 146 19.46 -4.77 -0.51
C PRO A 146 18.51 -5.94 -0.15
N PRO A 147 18.72 -7.10 -0.78
CA PRO A 147 18.00 -8.32 -0.40
C PRO A 147 18.16 -8.61 1.10
N SER A 148 17.11 -9.07 1.73
CA SER A 148 17.11 -9.51 3.14
C SER A 148 17.06 -11.03 3.19
N SER A 149 17.74 -11.65 4.14
CA SER A 149 17.66 -13.08 4.42
C SER A 149 16.27 -13.51 4.90
N ILE A 150 15.53 -12.57 5.48
CA ILE A 150 14.14 -12.73 5.91
C ILE A 150 13.23 -12.13 4.86
N GLN A 151 12.09 -12.76 4.58
CA GLN A 151 11.08 -12.25 3.64
C GLN A 151 11.60 -12.13 2.20
N SER A 152 12.12 -13.21 1.67
CA SER A 152 12.79 -13.25 0.36
C SER A 152 12.00 -12.61 -0.79
N LEU A 153 10.67 -12.71 -0.81
CA LEU A 153 9.83 -12.13 -1.86
C LEU A 153 9.37 -10.70 -1.59
N TYR A 154 9.48 -10.19 -0.35
CA TYR A 154 8.92 -8.88 -0.02
C TYR A 154 9.59 -7.73 -0.80
N GLY A 155 10.91 -7.63 -0.74
CA GLY A 155 11.69 -6.64 -1.49
C GLY A 155 11.45 -6.72 -3.01
N PRO A 156 11.61 -7.91 -3.61
CA PRO A 156 11.31 -8.12 -5.03
C PRO A 156 9.91 -7.70 -5.45
N VAL A 157 8.87 -8.08 -4.70
CA VAL A 157 7.48 -7.68 -5.00
C VAL A 157 7.31 -6.17 -4.90
N LYS A 158 7.87 -5.52 -3.88
CA LYS A 158 7.78 -4.05 -3.74
C LYS A 158 8.53 -3.32 -4.85
N THR A 159 9.64 -3.87 -5.34
CA THR A 159 10.36 -3.37 -6.52
C THR A 159 9.50 -3.50 -7.78
N PHE A 160 8.88 -4.67 -7.97
CA PHE A 160 7.95 -4.90 -9.08
C PHE A 160 6.78 -3.91 -9.05
N MET A 161 6.19 -3.66 -7.87
CA MET A 161 5.08 -2.71 -7.72
C MET A 161 5.49 -1.27 -8.04
N ASN A 162 6.70 -0.84 -7.68
CA ASN A 162 7.20 0.48 -8.08
C ASN A 162 7.29 0.59 -9.60
N ARG A 163 7.86 -0.42 -10.27
CA ARG A 163 7.98 -0.43 -11.75
C ARG A 163 6.63 -0.52 -12.42
N PHE A 164 5.69 -1.29 -11.88
CA PHE A 164 4.32 -1.34 -12.38
C PHE A 164 3.64 0.04 -12.30
N SER A 165 3.76 0.75 -11.16
CA SER A 165 3.25 2.11 -11.01
C SER A 165 3.87 3.09 -12.02
N GLU A 166 5.19 3.00 -12.26
CA GLU A 166 5.87 3.80 -13.28
C GLU A 166 5.34 3.52 -14.69
N SER A 167 5.11 2.24 -15.03
CA SER A 167 4.57 1.82 -16.32
C SER A 167 3.15 2.32 -16.54
N LEU A 168 2.30 2.30 -15.51
CA LEU A 168 0.97 2.90 -15.58
C LEU A 168 1.03 4.39 -15.93
N ASN A 169 1.93 5.15 -15.29
CA ASN A 169 2.11 6.56 -15.61
C ASN A 169 2.61 6.79 -17.05
N ALA A 170 3.53 5.96 -17.53
CA ALA A 170 4.06 6.09 -18.89
C ALA A 170 2.96 5.96 -19.96
N VAL A 171 1.97 5.11 -19.71
CA VAL A 171 0.90 4.84 -20.67
C VAL A 171 -0.32 5.74 -20.46
N TYR A 172 -0.76 5.95 -19.21
CA TYR A 172 -2.10 6.47 -18.91
C TYR A 172 -2.12 7.92 -18.43
N ASN A 173 -0.99 8.59 -18.18
CA ASN A 173 -1.01 9.98 -17.73
C ASN A 173 -1.62 10.93 -18.77
N LYS A 174 -1.49 10.63 -20.06
CA LYS A 174 -2.15 11.37 -21.17
C LYS A 174 -3.68 11.33 -21.07
N HIS A 175 -4.25 10.36 -20.37
CA HIS A 175 -5.67 10.23 -20.07
C HIS A 175 -6.05 10.81 -18.70
N LYS A 176 -5.14 11.59 -18.06
CA LYS A 176 -5.29 12.12 -16.71
C LYS A 176 -5.48 11.05 -15.64
N ILE A 177 -4.87 9.89 -15.84
CA ILE A 177 -4.80 8.82 -14.85
C ILE A 177 -3.38 8.74 -14.34
N TYR A 178 -3.23 8.89 -13.03
CA TYR A 178 -1.94 8.97 -12.38
C TYR A 178 -1.77 7.84 -11.37
N SER A 179 -0.62 7.22 -11.36
CA SER A 179 -0.26 6.19 -10.40
C SER A 179 0.87 6.68 -9.48
N THR A 180 0.69 6.52 -8.18
CA THR A 180 1.66 6.90 -7.16
C THR A 180 2.13 5.67 -6.40
N ALA A 181 3.43 5.37 -6.45
CA ALA A 181 4.05 4.43 -5.54
C ALA A 181 4.34 5.13 -4.21
N LEU A 182 3.61 4.77 -3.15
CA LEU A 182 3.91 5.21 -1.79
C LEU A 182 4.91 4.23 -1.19
N CYS A 183 6.09 4.72 -0.80
CA CYS A 183 7.19 3.91 -0.29
C CYS A 183 7.48 4.26 1.19
N PRO A 184 6.68 3.75 2.15
CA PRO A 184 6.94 3.95 3.57
C PRO A 184 8.24 3.28 4.01
N GLY A 185 8.91 3.88 5.00
CA GLY A 185 9.88 3.19 5.84
C GLY A 185 9.19 2.51 7.03
N TYR A 186 9.92 2.29 8.10
CA TYR A 186 9.37 1.70 9.32
C TYR A 186 8.21 2.54 9.85
N THR A 187 7.04 1.91 9.91
CA THR A 187 5.79 2.58 10.29
C THR A 187 5.18 1.86 11.48
N VAL A 188 4.86 2.58 12.53
CA VAL A 188 4.19 2.02 13.71
C VAL A 188 2.75 1.68 13.35
N THR A 189 2.49 0.39 13.16
CA THR A 189 1.17 -0.16 12.80
C THR A 189 1.05 -1.58 13.34
N ASN A 190 -0.14 -2.15 13.29
CA ASN A 190 -0.36 -3.57 13.59
C ASN A 190 0.22 -4.52 12.50
N PHE A 191 0.84 -4.00 11.45
CA PHE A 191 1.47 -4.80 10.40
C PHE A 191 2.54 -5.72 10.97
N HIS A 192 3.43 -5.19 11.80
CA HIS A 192 4.54 -5.95 12.38
C HIS A 192 4.05 -7.03 13.35
N THR A 193 3.07 -6.70 14.18
CA THR A 193 2.43 -7.68 15.08
C THR A 193 1.69 -8.76 14.31
N ALA A 194 0.91 -8.37 13.29
CA ALA A 194 0.15 -9.30 12.45
C ALA A 194 1.04 -10.19 11.59
N SER A 195 2.25 -9.73 11.27
CA SER A 195 3.26 -10.48 10.50
C SER A 195 4.28 -11.21 11.39
N GLY A 196 4.15 -11.17 12.72
CA GLY A 196 5.08 -11.86 13.63
C GLY A 196 6.46 -11.23 13.77
N VAL A 197 6.72 -10.05 13.21
CA VAL A 197 8.03 -9.34 13.21
C VAL A 197 8.08 -8.17 14.20
N GLN A 198 7.31 -8.23 15.28
CA GLN A 198 7.24 -7.15 16.26
C GLN A 198 8.59 -6.92 16.97
N ASN A 199 9.28 -7.99 17.36
CA ASN A 199 10.58 -7.90 18.04
C ASN A 199 11.63 -7.16 17.19
N GLU A 200 11.64 -7.43 15.87
CA GLU A 200 12.53 -6.73 14.94
C GLU A 200 12.17 -5.25 14.83
N MET A 201 10.88 -4.94 14.85
CA MET A 201 10.41 -3.55 14.84
C MET A 201 10.80 -2.82 16.14
N ASP A 202 10.78 -3.51 17.28
CA ASP A 202 11.12 -2.89 18.58
C ASP A 202 12.60 -2.48 18.62
N ASN A 203 13.47 -3.21 17.95
CA ASN A 203 14.91 -2.91 17.83
C ASN A 203 15.23 -1.78 16.83
N VAL A 204 14.29 -1.35 16.01
CA VAL A 204 14.52 -0.22 15.08
C VAL A 204 14.66 1.09 15.86
N PRO A 205 15.68 1.92 15.57
CA PRO A 205 15.82 3.24 16.19
C PRO A 205 14.58 4.13 16.04
N ALA A 206 14.19 4.83 17.11
CA ALA A 206 12.96 5.63 17.15
C ALA A 206 12.88 6.69 16.04
N PHE A 207 14.00 7.29 15.64
CA PHE A 207 14.03 8.31 14.59
C PHE A 207 13.66 7.77 13.20
N LEU A 208 13.78 6.46 12.96
CA LEU A 208 13.37 5.78 11.73
C LEU A 208 11.89 5.39 11.76
N LYS A 209 11.28 5.27 12.93
CA LYS A 209 9.87 4.91 13.09
C LYS A 209 8.97 6.12 12.85
N LYS A 210 7.89 5.94 12.10
CA LYS A 210 6.92 7.01 11.82
C LYS A 210 5.50 6.51 12.05
N SER A 211 4.60 7.43 12.40
CA SER A 211 3.19 7.08 12.57
C SER A 211 2.52 6.83 11.21
N ALA A 212 1.54 5.93 11.18
CA ALA A 212 0.71 5.67 10.00
C ALA A 212 0.03 6.95 9.49
N ARG A 213 -0.42 7.81 10.43
CA ARG A 213 -1.03 9.10 10.10
C ARG A 213 -0.11 10.00 9.29
N ARG A 214 1.16 10.13 9.68
CA ARG A 214 2.14 10.95 8.96
C ARG A 214 2.39 10.40 7.55
N ILE A 215 2.51 9.08 7.43
CA ILE A 215 2.69 8.40 6.14
C ILE A 215 1.49 8.65 5.22
N ALA A 216 0.28 8.52 5.77
CA ALA A 216 -0.97 8.72 5.03
C ALA A 216 -1.11 10.15 4.50
N ILE A 217 -0.84 11.16 5.34
CA ILE A 217 -0.91 12.57 4.94
C ILE A 217 0.03 12.84 3.76
N GLU A 218 1.33 12.52 3.89
CA GLU A 218 2.29 12.75 2.80
C GLU A 218 1.97 11.92 1.54
N GLY A 219 1.45 10.68 1.72
CA GLY A 219 1.02 9.81 0.63
C GLY A 219 -0.15 10.39 -0.16
N VAL A 220 -1.22 10.75 0.54
CA VAL A 220 -2.44 11.32 -0.09
C VAL A 220 -2.14 12.67 -0.76
N GLU A 221 -1.39 13.56 -0.10
CA GLU A 221 -0.96 14.81 -0.71
C GLU A 221 -0.11 14.59 -1.96
N GLY A 222 0.82 13.64 -1.90
CA GLY A 222 1.65 13.29 -3.04
C GLY A 222 0.83 12.74 -4.22
N MET A 223 -0.11 11.85 -3.94
CA MET A 223 -1.01 11.29 -4.95
C MET A 223 -1.88 12.35 -5.61
N LEU A 224 -2.54 13.20 -4.82
CA LEU A 224 -3.39 14.27 -5.33
C LEU A 224 -2.61 15.33 -6.11
N ASN A 225 -1.30 15.45 -5.87
CA ASN A 225 -0.37 16.26 -6.66
C ASN A 225 0.33 15.49 -7.80
N ASN A 226 -0.18 14.30 -8.15
CA ASN A 226 0.28 13.47 -9.26
C ASN A 226 1.77 13.07 -9.18
N LYS A 227 2.32 12.95 -7.96
CA LYS A 227 3.70 12.48 -7.76
C LYS A 227 3.79 11.00 -8.07
N LYS A 228 4.73 10.63 -8.95
CA LYS A 228 4.94 9.23 -9.36
C LYS A 228 5.43 8.35 -8.20
N VAL A 229 6.27 8.91 -7.33
CA VAL A 229 6.81 8.22 -6.15
C VAL A 229 6.76 9.15 -4.95
N VAL A 230 6.29 8.64 -3.82
CA VAL A 230 6.32 9.34 -2.53
C VAL A 230 7.08 8.48 -1.52
N VAL A 231 8.23 8.97 -1.09
CA VAL A 231 8.95 8.44 0.08
C VAL A 231 8.65 9.39 1.23
N PRO A 232 7.82 9.01 2.22
CA PRO A 232 7.45 9.91 3.30
C PRO A 232 8.65 10.22 4.20
N THR A 233 8.67 11.44 4.72
CA THR A 233 9.65 12.02 5.64
C THR A 233 11.04 12.29 5.04
N LYS A 234 11.68 13.34 5.55
CA LYS A 234 13.02 13.76 5.09
C LYS A 234 14.07 12.68 5.32
N THR A 235 13.99 12.00 6.48
CA THR A 235 14.92 10.91 6.85
C THR A 235 14.91 9.80 5.80
N TRP A 236 13.73 9.28 5.46
CA TRP A 236 13.62 8.20 4.48
C TRP A 236 13.91 8.65 3.05
N LYS A 237 13.58 9.89 2.68
CA LYS A 237 14.00 10.47 1.39
C LYS A 237 15.51 10.46 1.25
N PHE A 238 16.25 10.87 2.29
CA PHE A 238 17.69 10.88 2.30
C PHE A 238 18.27 9.47 2.23
N ILE A 239 17.75 8.53 3.03
CA ILE A 239 18.20 7.12 2.99
C ILE A 239 17.99 6.51 1.59
N VAL A 240 16.80 6.67 1.01
CA VAL A 240 16.51 6.15 -0.34
C VAL A 240 17.39 6.82 -1.39
N PHE A 241 17.71 8.10 -1.25
CA PHE A 241 18.66 8.79 -2.12
C PHE A 241 20.04 8.14 -2.04
N LEU A 242 20.55 7.89 -0.83
CA LEU A 242 21.83 7.19 -0.65
C LEU A 242 21.81 5.78 -1.25
N LEU A 243 20.73 5.02 -1.02
CA LEU A 243 20.57 3.67 -1.59
C LEU A 243 20.63 3.64 -3.13
N LYS A 244 20.27 4.74 -3.79
CA LYS A 244 20.30 4.85 -5.26
C LYS A 244 21.67 5.20 -5.83
N ILE A 245 22.53 5.89 -5.07
CA ILE A 245 23.81 6.41 -5.56
C ILE A 245 25.02 5.64 -5.02
N VAL A 246 24.90 5.01 -3.85
CA VAL A 246 25.99 4.23 -3.24
C VAL A 246 26.14 2.90 -3.98
N PRO A 247 27.34 2.53 -4.43
CA PRO A 247 27.56 1.24 -5.04
C PRO A 247 27.16 0.09 -4.11
N LYS A 248 26.49 -0.93 -4.68
CA LYS A 248 25.95 -2.06 -3.91
C LYS A 248 26.99 -2.69 -2.97
N LYS A 249 28.23 -2.90 -3.43
CA LYS A 249 29.32 -3.48 -2.62
C LYS A 249 29.62 -2.68 -1.34
N VAL A 250 29.58 -1.34 -1.42
CA VAL A 250 29.79 -0.48 -0.24
C VAL A 250 28.62 -0.59 0.72
N PHE A 251 27.39 -0.68 0.18
CA PHE A 251 26.20 -0.82 0.99
C PHE A 251 26.13 -2.19 1.68
N ASP A 252 26.50 -3.27 1.01
CA ASP A 252 26.52 -4.62 1.57
C ASP A 252 27.49 -4.69 2.78
N ILE A 253 28.65 -4.04 2.69
CA ILE A 253 29.60 -3.91 3.80
C ILE A 253 28.99 -3.12 4.97
N LEU A 254 28.36 -1.98 4.69
CA LEU A 254 27.76 -1.14 5.74
C LEU A 254 26.55 -1.81 6.39
N SER A 255 25.75 -2.56 5.64
CA SER A 255 24.55 -3.22 6.13
C SER A 255 24.89 -4.38 7.07
N SER A 256 25.96 -5.13 6.82
CA SER A 256 26.43 -6.19 7.72
C SER A 256 26.86 -5.64 9.10
N PHE A 257 27.41 -4.41 9.14
CA PHE A 257 27.74 -3.73 10.39
C PHE A 257 26.52 -3.12 11.11
N LEU A 258 25.55 -2.60 10.36
CA LEU A 258 24.40 -1.87 10.92
C LEU A 258 23.22 -2.77 11.29
N ALA A 259 23.11 -3.94 10.71
CA ALA A 259 22.04 -4.89 10.95
C ALA A 259 22.57 -6.34 10.86
N PRO A 260 23.46 -6.76 11.81
CA PRO A 260 23.96 -8.12 11.84
C PRO A 260 22.81 -9.12 11.98
N GLY A 261 22.86 -10.23 11.27
CA GLY A 261 21.82 -11.28 11.24
C GLY A 261 20.65 -11.03 10.28
N ARG A 262 20.57 -9.86 9.64
CA ARG A 262 19.54 -9.59 8.64
C ARG A 262 19.99 -9.89 7.21
N TYR A 263 21.30 -9.98 7.00
CA TYR A 263 21.95 -10.14 5.69
C TYR A 263 22.95 -11.30 5.67
N GLU A 264 22.96 -12.12 6.72
CA GLU A 264 23.76 -13.35 6.83
C GLU A 264 23.01 -14.58 6.31
#